data_97eb3142ef091a5e4304af818ff0c486
#
_entry.id   97eb3142ef091a5e4304af818ff0c486
#
_cell.length_a   1.000
_cell.length_b   1.000
_cell.length_c   1.000
_cell.angle_alpha   90.00
_cell.angle_beta   90.00
_cell.angle_gamma   90.00
#
_symmetry.space_group_name_H-M   'P 1'
#
loop_
_entity.id
_entity.type
_entity.pdbx_description
1 polymer ?
#
loop_
_entity_poly.entity_id
_entity_poly.type
_entity_poly.pdbx_seq_one_letter_code
_entity_poly.pdbx_strand_id
1 'polypeptide(L)'
;MNKNLKSAVVYQIYPKSFYSHHGTATGDLLGVADKLDYLAWLGVDYLWLTPFYRSPQRDNGYDVSDYYAIDPAYGSMADFELLLAEARLRGIGVMLDIVVNHTSTEHPWFRQALQGRDNPYRDFYIWRDRPNNWRSKFGGSAWSGTRPAASIICTCSTRPRRI
;
A
#
# COMPACT_ATOMS: atom_id res chain seq x y z
N MET A 1 1.06 23.26 -11.66
CA MET A 1 0.87 24.32 -10.64
C MET A 1 1.76 24.03 -9.44
N ASN A 2 2.71 24.91 -9.11
CA ASN A 2 3.49 24.78 -7.89
C ASN A 2 2.68 25.44 -6.74
N LYS A 3 1.72 24.71 -6.17
CA LYS A 3 1.06 25.19 -4.96
C LYS A 3 2.03 25.06 -3.78
N ASN A 4 2.09 26.08 -2.93
CA ASN A 4 2.93 26.06 -1.75
C ASN A 4 2.39 25.01 -0.77
N LEU A 5 3.11 23.91 -0.56
CA LEU A 5 2.71 22.80 0.34
C LEU A 5 2.43 23.26 1.77
N LYS A 6 3.02 24.39 2.23
CA LYS A 6 2.77 24.91 3.59
C LYS A 6 1.36 25.45 3.80
N SER A 7 0.66 25.82 2.72
CA SER A 7 -0.71 26.34 2.75
C SER A 7 -1.71 25.44 2.00
N ALA A 8 -1.25 24.29 1.49
CA ALA A 8 -2.08 23.37 0.73
C ALA A 8 -3.00 22.56 1.64
N VAL A 9 -4.25 22.37 1.17
CA VAL A 9 -5.21 21.45 1.79
C VAL A 9 -5.01 20.07 1.18
N VAL A 10 -4.56 19.11 1.98
CA VAL A 10 -4.41 17.70 1.59
C VAL A 10 -5.57 16.90 2.15
N TYR A 11 -6.33 16.22 1.29
CA TYR A 11 -7.44 15.37 1.67
C TYR A 11 -7.06 13.91 1.49
N GLN A 12 -6.97 13.17 2.59
CA GLN A 12 -6.66 11.73 2.54
C GLN A 12 -7.90 10.94 2.14
N ILE A 13 -7.73 10.06 1.16
CA ILE A 13 -8.76 9.13 0.69
C ILE A 13 -8.30 7.70 0.92
N TYR A 14 -9.15 6.93 1.57
CA TYR A 14 -9.06 5.49 1.64
C TYR A 14 -10.00 4.92 0.54
N PRO A 15 -9.48 4.51 -0.65
CA PRO A 15 -10.33 4.15 -1.78
C PRO A 15 -11.39 3.11 -1.42
N LYS A 16 -11.00 2.11 -0.62
CA LYS A 16 -11.85 1.01 -0.17
C LYS A 16 -13.18 1.45 0.46
N SER A 17 -13.21 2.58 1.16
CA SER A 17 -14.36 3.02 1.95
C SER A 17 -14.89 4.39 1.55
N PHE A 18 -14.36 5.00 0.50
CA PHE A 18 -14.72 6.36 0.13
C PHE A 18 -16.00 6.43 -0.69
N TYR A 19 -16.01 5.89 -1.89
CA TYR A 19 -17.18 5.84 -2.77
C TYR A 19 -16.99 4.77 -3.85
N SER A 20 -18.07 4.08 -4.22
CA SER A 20 -18.08 3.10 -5.29
C SER A 20 -18.82 3.62 -6.51
N HIS A 21 -18.15 3.67 -7.66
CA HIS A 21 -18.77 3.99 -8.94
C HIS A 21 -19.85 2.96 -9.33
N HIS A 22 -19.57 1.69 -9.06
CA HIS A 22 -20.45 0.58 -9.44
C HIS A 22 -21.50 0.22 -8.38
N GLY A 23 -21.59 0.98 -7.28
CA GLY A 23 -22.55 0.71 -6.20
C GLY A 23 -22.25 -0.55 -5.37
N THR A 24 -21.00 -1.03 -5.41
CA THR A 24 -20.56 -2.16 -4.61
C THR A 24 -20.26 -1.76 -3.15
N ALA A 25 -20.06 -2.74 -2.26
CA ALA A 25 -19.69 -2.48 -0.87
C ALA A 25 -18.25 -1.94 -0.72
N THR A 26 -17.41 -2.05 -1.76
CA THR A 26 -16.05 -1.55 -1.78
C THR A 26 -15.96 -0.37 -2.72
N GLY A 27 -15.38 0.74 -2.25
CA GLY A 27 -15.08 1.90 -3.07
C GLY A 27 -13.96 1.62 -4.07
N ASP A 28 -13.86 2.44 -5.12
CA ASP A 28 -12.94 2.25 -6.23
C ASP A 28 -12.38 3.57 -6.75
N LEU A 29 -11.42 3.50 -7.69
CA LEU A 29 -10.75 4.68 -8.25
C LEU A 29 -11.70 5.55 -9.08
N LEU A 30 -12.65 4.94 -9.79
CA LEU A 30 -13.70 5.67 -10.52
C LEU A 30 -14.63 6.40 -9.55
N GLY A 31 -14.93 5.79 -8.40
CA GLY A 31 -15.71 6.44 -7.34
C GLY A 31 -14.98 7.65 -6.75
N VAL A 32 -13.65 7.64 -6.68
CA VAL A 32 -12.89 8.84 -6.33
C VAL A 32 -13.02 9.89 -7.42
N ALA A 33 -12.98 9.50 -8.70
CA ALA A 33 -13.15 10.41 -9.83
C ALA A 33 -14.54 11.05 -9.82
N ASP A 34 -15.59 10.31 -9.53
CA ASP A 34 -16.96 10.82 -9.41
C ASP A 34 -17.13 11.93 -8.37
N LYS A 35 -16.25 11.98 -7.36
CA LYS A 35 -16.31 12.96 -6.27
C LYS A 35 -15.36 14.14 -6.43
N LEU A 36 -14.64 14.24 -7.55
CA LEU A 36 -13.65 15.30 -7.75
C LEU A 36 -14.28 16.69 -7.76
N ASP A 37 -15.51 16.87 -8.27
CA ASP A 37 -16.19 18.17 -8.26
C ASP A 37 -16.51 18.60 -6.81
N TYR A 38 -16.96 17.67 -5.98
CA TYR A 38 -17.15 17.92 -4.55
C TYR A 38 -15.85 18.29 -3.85
N LEU A 39 -14.75 17.57 -4.15
CA LEU A 39 -13.45 17.80 -3.54
C LEU A 39 -12.87 19.16 -3.98
N ALA A 40 -13.06 19.53 -5.24
CA ALA A 40 -12.70 20.85 -5.75
C ALA A 40 -13.50 21.98 -5.08
N TRP A 41 -14.83 21.79 -4.93
CA TRP A 41 -15.69 22.73 -4.22
C TRP A 41 -15.29 22.89 -2.73
N LEU A 42 -14.85 21.80 -2.09
CA LEU A 42 -14.33 21.79 -0.72
C LEU A 42 -12.99 22.55 -0.58
N GLY A 43 -12.35 22.89 -1.70
CA GLY A 43 -11.06 23.59 -1.70
C GLY A 43 -9.85 22.70 -1.50
N VAL A 44 -9.94 21.41 -1.86
CA VAL A 44 -8.83 20.45 -1.77
C VAL A 44 -7.78 20.77 -2.84
N ASP A 45 -6.52 20.86 -2.43
CA ASP A 45 -5.38 21.06 -3.32
C ASP A 45 -4.72 19.77 -3.76
N TYR A 46 -4.68 18.79 -2.87
CA TYR A 46 -4.09 17.47 -3.11
C TYR A 46 -4.94 16.36 -2.52
N LEU A 47 -5.11 15.29 -3.30
CA LEU A 47 -5.60 14.01 -2.78
C LEU A 47 -4.42 13.17 -2.34
N TRP A 48 -4.49 12.61 -1.14
CA TRP A 48 -3.56 11.58 -0.69
C TRP A 48 -4.29 10.24 -0.70
N LEU A 49 -3.98 9.39 -1.70
CA LEU A 49 -4.57 8.07 -1.81
C LEU A 49 -3.78 7.06 -0.97
N THR A 50 -4.46 6.37 -0.04
CA THR A 50 -3.86 5.22 0.65
C THR A 50 -3.63 4.07 -0.32
N PRO A 51 -2.82 3.03 0.01
CA PRO A 51 -2.38 2.04 -0.96
C PRO A 51 -3.55 1.34 -1.66
N PHE A 52 -3.50 1.33 -2.97
CA PHE A 52 -4.43 0.63 -3.88
C PHE A 52 -3.69 -0.32 -4.84
N TYR A 53 -2.40 -0.59 -4.55
CA TYR A 53 -1.60 -1.59 -5.26
C TYR A 53 -2.12 -2.99 -4.99
N ARG A 54 -1.75 -3.95 -5.87
CA ARG A 54 -2.11 -5.35 -5.66
C ARG A 54 -1.62 -5.84 -4.30
N SER A 55 -2.54 -6.40 -3.53
CA SER A 55 -2.31 -6.82 -2.15
C SER A 55 -3.22 -7.99 -1.79
N PRO A 56 -2.79 -8.95 -0.96
CA PRO A 56 -3.70 -9.94 -0.37
C PRO A 56 -4.64 -9.34 0.69
N GLN A 57 -4.59 -8.01 0.91
CA GLN A 57 -5.48 -7.23 1.79
C GLN A 57 -5.49 -7.69 3.27
N ARG A 58 -4.41 -8.34 3.72
CA ARG A 58 -4.28 -8.77 5.13
C ARG A 58 -4.00 -7.61 6.06
N ASP A 59 -3.40 -6.54 5.52
CA ASP A 59 -3.11 -5.28 6.19
C ASP A 59 -3.72 -4.09 5.43
N ASN A 60 -4.93 -4.31 4.87
CA ASN A 60 -5.73 -3.29 4.19
C ASN A 60 -4.97 -2.55 3.07
N GLY A 61 -4.17 -3.26 2.28
CA GLY A 61 -3.42 -2.71 1.16
C GLY A 61 -1.97 -2.34 1.51
N TYR A 62 -1.60 -2.24 2.79
CA TYR A 62 -0.21 -1.97 3.20
C TYR A 62 0.71 -3.19 3.06
N ASP A 63 0.18 -4.37 2.79
CA ASP A 63 0.91 -5.59 2.45
C ASP A 63 1.00 -5.76 0.92
N VAL A 64 1.75 -4.88 0.27
CA VAL A 64 1.87 -4.81 -1.20
C VAL A 64 2.55 -6.07 -1.75
N SER A 65 1.89 -6.74 -2.69
CA SER A 65 2.43 -7.91 -3.40
C SER A 65 2.96 -7.57 -4.80
N ASP A 66 2.52 -6.45 -5.38
CA ASP A 66 3.00 -5.95 -6.67
C ASP A 66 2.83 -4.43 -6.71
N TYR A 67 3.96 -3.70 -6.83
CA TYR A 67 3.97 -2.23 -6.91
C TYR A 67 3.64 -1.68 -8.30
N TYR A 68 3.60 -2.53 -9.31
CA TYR A 68 3.34 -2.14 -10.71
C TYR A 68 1.91 -2.42 -11.16
N ALA A 69 1.09 -3.02 -10.29
CA ALA A 69 -0.28 -3.36 -10.59
C ALA A 69 -1.26 -2.77 -9.57
N ILE A 70 -2.39 -2.30 -10.05
CA ILE A 70 -3.53 -1.90 -9.23
C ILE A 70 -4.28 -3.16 -8.78
N ASP A 71 -4.76 -3.16 -7.54
CA ASP A 71 -5.61 -4.23 -7.04
C ASP A 71 -6.95 -4.20 -7.82
N PRO A 72 -7.37 -5.33 -8.43
CA PRO A 72 -8.62 -5.38 -9.19
C PRO A 72 -9.86 -4.96 -8.42
N ALA A 73 -9.81 -5.01 -7.07
CA ALA A 73 -10.92 -4.52 -6.24
C ALA A 73 -11.11 -3.00 -6.32
N TYR A 74 -10.08 -2.26 -6.74
CA TYR A 74 -10.11 -0.80 -6.85
C TYR A 74 -10.17 -0.30 -8.29
N GLY A 75 -10.00 -1.17 -9.27
CA GLY A 75 -10.04 -0.83 -10.68
C GLY A 75 -8.79 -1.26 -11.46
N SER A 76 -8.53 -0.55 -12.55
CA SER A 76 -7.43 -0.80 -13.47
C SER A 76 -6.46 0.38 -13.56
N MET A 77 -5.34 0.19 -14.28
CA MET A 77 -4.42 1.28 -14.59
C MET A 77 -5.12 2.39 -15.42
N ALA A 78 -6.02 2.02 -16.34
CA ALA A 78 -6.79 2.98 -17.11
C ALA A 78 -7.71 3.84 -16.22
N ASP A 79 -8.32 3.27 -15.19
CA ASP A 79 -9.14 4.01 -14.22
C ASP A 79 -8.29 4.97 -13.40
N PHE A 80 -7.07 4.57 -13.06
CA PHE A 80 -6.13 5.46 -12.36
C PHE A 80 -5.66 6.61 -13.25
N GLU A 81 -5.35 6.34 -14.51
CA GLU A 81 -4.97 7.37 -15.49
C GLU A 81 -6.11 8.36 -15.73
N LEU A 82 -7.36 7.87 -15.80
CA LEU A 82 -8.55 8.71 -15.86
C LEU A 82 -8.67 9.61 -14.63
N LEU A 83 -8.55 9.03 -13.43
CA LEU A 83 -8.57 9.81 -12.19
C LEU A 83 -7.51 10.91 -12.18
N LEU A 84 -6.28 10.62 -12.63
CA LEU A 84 -5.21 11.62 -12.70
C LEU A 84 -5.54 12.75 -13.69
N ALA A 85 -6.09 12.41 -14.86
CA ALA A 85 -6.48 13.39 -15.87
C ALA A 85 -7.59 14.30 -15.35
N GLU A 86 -8.64 13.74 -14.76
CA GLU A 86 -9.78 14.47 -14.21
C GLU A 86 -9.42 15.33 -13.00
N ALA A 87 -8.54 14.85 -12.11
CA ALA A 87 -8.01 15.63 -11.00
C ALA A 87 -7.21 16.84 -11.51
N ARG A 88 -6.36 16.63 -12.54
CA ARG A 88 -5.55 17.67 -13.16
C ARG A 88 -6.42 18.79 -13.78
N LEU A 89 -7.52 18.43 -14.45
CA LEU A 89 -8.46 19.41 -15.02
C LEU A 89 -9.06 20.34 -13.95
N ARG A 90 -9.22 19.83 -12.73
CA ARG A 90 -9.74 20.59 -11.58
C ARG A 90 -8.65 21.25 -10.74
N GLY A 91 -7.39 21.17 -11.19
CA GLY A 91 -6.25 21.75 -10.48
C GLY A 91 -5.91 21.01 -9.17
N ILE A 92 -6.35 19.76 -9.00
CA ILE A 92 -6.07 18.92 -7.85
C ILE A 92 -4.85 18.04 -8.14
N GLY A 93 -3.84 18.09 -7.27
CA GLY A 93 -2.70 17.16 -7.32
C GLY A 93 -3.05 15.81 -6.69
N VAL A 94 -2.34 14.76 -7.10
CA VAL A 94 -2.50 13.43 -6.50
C VAL A 94 -1.19 12.99 -5.87
N MET A 95 -1.25 12.58 -4.61
CA MET A 95 -0.16 12.02 -3.82
C MET A 95 -0.49 10.55 -3.55
N LEU A 96 0.51 9.70 -3.70
CA LEU A 96 0.37 8.27 -3.45
C LEU A 96 1.11 7.88 -2.18
N ASP A 97 0.51 6.97 -1.43
CA ASP A 97 1.16 6.33 -0.29
C ASP A 97 2.16 5.29 -0.79
N ILE A 98 3.42 5.43 -0.42
CA ILE A 98 4.48 4.50 -0.83
C ILE A 98 4.92 3.67 0.38
N VAL A 99 4.65 2.37 0.32
CA VAL A 99 5.05 1.42 1.35
C VAL A 99 6.44 0.86 1.01
N VAL A 100 7.49 1.49 1.52
CA VAL A 100 8.89 1.11 1.22
C VAL A 100 9.61 0.37 2.35
N ASN A 101 8.98 0.24 3.52
CA ASN A 101 9.63 -0.43 4.65
C ASN A 101 9.48 -1.95 4.65
N HIS A 102 8.51 -2.50 3.94
CA HIS A 102 8.22 -3.94 3.90
C HIS A 102 7.44 -4.28 2.64
N THR A 103 7.34 -5.57 2.35
CA THR A 103 6.47 -6.12 1.30
C THR A 103 5.49 -7.12 1.90
N SER A 104 4.49 -7.51 1.11
CA SER A 104 3.70 -8.71 1.41
C SER A 104 4.56 -9.96 1.40
N THR A 105 4.18 -10.97 2.16
CA THR A 105 4.74 -12.33 2.04
C THR A 105 4.44 -12.96 0.68
N GLU A 106 3.52 -12.39 -0.09
CA GLU A 106 3.20 -12.82 -1.45
C GLU A 106 4.00 -12.10 -2.53
N HIS A 107 4.80 -11.09 -2.16
CA HIS A 107 5.66 -10.38 -3.11
C HIS A 107 6.72 -11.32 -3.70
N PRO A 108 7.00 -11.27 -5.01
CA PRO A 108 7.99 -12.13 -5.66
C PRO A 108 9.36 -12.11 -4.99
N TRP A 109 9.84 -10.95 -4.56
CA TRP A 109 11.12 -10.83 -3.85
C TRP A 109 11.16 -11.65 -2.57
N PHE A 110 10.08 -11.58 -1.77
CA PHE A 110 10.00 -12.35 -0.53
C PHE A 110 9.95 -13.85 -0.80
N ARG A 111 9.12 -14.27 -1.77
CA ARG A 111 9.01 -15.69 -2.17
C ARG A 111 10.35 -16.25 -2.66
N GLN A 112 11.11 -15.45 -3.42
CA GLN A 112 12.46 -15.84 -3.85
C GLN A 112 13.46 -15.87 -2.67
N ALA A 113 13.43 -14.87 -1.79
CA ALA A 113 14.27 -14.82 -0.60
C ALA A 113 14.09 -16.05 0.33
N LEU A 114 12.93 -16.71 0.28
CA LEU A 114 12.66 -17.95 1.02
C LEU A 114 13.32 -19.18 0.42
N GLN A 115 13.74 -19.17 -0.86
CA GLN A 115 14.27 -20.37 -1.56
C GLN A 115 15.66 -20.77 -1.10
N GLY A 116 16.47 -19.84 -0.56
CA GLY A 116 17.81 -20.14 -0.10
C GLY A 116 18.57 -18.93 0.42
N ARG A 117 19.69 -19.20 1.09
CA ARG A 117 20.56 -18.14 1.64
C ARG A 117 21.33 -17.40 0.56
N ASP A 118 21.61 -18.07 -0.56
CA ASP A 118 22.39 -17.51 -1.68
C ASP A 118 21.52 -16.81 -2.73
N ASN A 119 20.21 -16.67 -2.46
CA ASN A 119 19.30 -15.99 -3.37
C ASN A 119 19.56 -14.46 -3.34
N PRO A 120 19.65 -13.77 -4.50
CA PRO A 120 19.95 -12.34 -4.56
C PRO A 120 18.95 -11.43 -3.83
N TYR A 121 17.72 -11.91 -3.61
CA TYR A 121 16.72 -11.17 -2.84
C TYR A 121 16.80 -11.43 -1.33
N ARG A 122 17.72 -12.30 -0.89
CA ARG A 122 17.85 -12.65 0.54
C ARG A 122 18.14 -11.41 1.37
N ASP A 123 19.06 -10.58 0.92
CA ASP A 123 19.53 -9.40 1.65
C ASP A 123 18.56 -8.21 1.61
N PHE A 124 17.43 -8.34 0.90
CA PHE A 124 16.35 -7.34 0.96
C PHE A 124 15.58 -7.40 2.29
N TYR A 125 15.78 -8.47 3.06
CA TYR A 125 15.07 -8.72 4.32
C TYR A 125 16.06 -9.03 5.43
N ILE A 126 15.67 -8.73 6.67
CA ILE A 126 16.51 -8.98 7.85
C ILE A 126 16.23 -10.39 8.38
N TRP A 127 17.22 -11.25 8.30
CA TRP A 127 17.16 -12.66 8.73
C TRP A 127 18.04 -12.91 9.95
N ARG A 128 17.66 -13.87 10.79
CA ARG A 128 18.46 -14.39 11.90
C ARG A 128 18.23 -15.90 12.04
N ASP A 129 19.21 -16.58 12.63
CA ASP A 129 19.06 -17.99 12.98
C ASP A 129 18.28 -18.18 14.29
N ARG A 130 18.34 -17.17 15.18
CA ARG A 130 17.62 -17.16 16.45
C ARG A 130 17.02 -15.78 16.71
N PRO A 131 15.84 -15.70 17.36
CA PRO A 131 15.27 -14.41 17.75
C PRO A 131 16.14 -13.75 18.83
N ASN A 132 16.17 -12.43 18.80
CA ASN A 132 16.67 -11.60 19.89
C ASN A 132 15.50 -10.96 20.65
N ASN A 133 15.78 -9.99 21.50
CA ASN A 133 14.79 -9.29 22.32
C ASN A 133 14.03 -8.16 21.60
N TRP A 134 14.16 -8.03 20.28
CA TRP A 134 13.42 -7.03 19.53
C TRP A 134 11.92 -7.28 19.61
N ARG A 135 11.19 -6.18 19.80
CA ARG A 135 9.72 -6.21 19.85
C ARG A 135 9.13 -5.50 18.64
N SER A 136 8.00 -6.01 18.17
CA SER A 136 7.17 -5.32 17.19
C SER A 136 6.54 -4.08 17.84
N LYS A 137 6.36 -3.00 17.07
CA LYS A 137 5.62 -1.81 17.52
C LYS A 137 4.15 -2.10 17.86
N PHE A 138 3.62 -3.22 17.40
CA PHE A 138 2.26 -3.70 17.70
C PHE A 138 2.22 -4.69 18.88
N GLY A 139 3.34 -4.87 19.58
CA GLY A 139 3.50 -5.84 20.66
C GLY A 139 3.99 -7.20 20.21
N GLY A 140 4.51 -7.99 21.15
CA GLY A 140 5.10 -9.31 20.86
C GLY A 140 6.49 -9.28 20.27
N SER A 141 6.97 -10.44 19.78
CA SER A 141 8.27 -10.57 19.11
C SER A 141 8.28 -9.86 17.77
N ALA A 142 9.40 -9.22 17.41
CA ALA A 142 9.65 -8.73 16.09
C ALA A 142 9.99 -9.82 15.06
N TRP A 143 10.05 -11.09 15.49
CA TRP A 143 10.54 -12.20 14.70
C TRP A 143 9.45 -13.24 14.44
N SER A 144 9.37 -13.69 13.20
CA SER A 144 8.51 -14.79 12.78
C SER A 144 9.33 -15.91 12.13
N GLY A 145 9.01 -17.16 12.45
CA GLY A 145 9.62 -18.32 11.80
C GLY A 145 9.17 -18.44 10.34
N THR A 146 10.05 -18.92 9.48
CA THR A 146 9.75 -19.17 8.07
C THR A 146 10.02 -20.62 7.71
N ARG A 147 9.16 -21.20 6.90
CA ARG A 147 9.37 -22.50 6.24
C ARG A 147 9.48 -22.29 4.74
N PRO A 148 10.39 -22.94 4.00
CA PRO A 148 11.29 -24.03 4.40
C PRO A 148 12.66 -23.60 4.93
N ALA A 149 13.00 -22.30 4.93
CA ALA A 149 14.38 -21.81 5.09
C ALA A 149 14.95 -21.89 6.51
N ALA A 150 14.28 -22.53 7.47
CA ALA A 150 14.73 -22.71 8.88
C ALA A 150 15.37 -21.43 9.49
N SER A 151 14.91 -20.25 9.07
CA SER A 151 15.37 -18.94 9.50
C SER A 151 14.20 -18.16 10.07
N ILE A 152 14.49 -17.14 10.87
CA ILE A 152 13.49 -16.19 11.33
C ILE A 152 13.67 -14.85 10.61
N ILE A 153 12.57 -14.20 10.31
CA ILE A 153 12.54 -12.90 9.64
C ILE A 153 12.04 -11.82 10.60
N CYS A 154 12.57 -10.61 10.48
CA CYS A 154 12.05 -9.46 11.18
C CYS A 154 10.72 -8.99 10.57
N THR A 155 9.67 -8.97 11.39
CA THR A 155 8.33 -8.50 11.05
C THR A 155 7.96 -7.25 11.86
N CYS A 156 8.92 -6.35 12.05
CA CYS A 156 8.81 -5.22 12.98
C CYS A 156 7.63 -4.28 12.71
N SER A 157 7.16 -4.22 11.47
CA SER A 157 6.09 -3.31 11.02
C SER A 157 4.74 -3.99 10.80
N THR A 158 4.65 -5.31 10.88
CA THR A 158 3.41 -6.05 10.69
C THR A 158 3.00 -6.80 11.94
N ARG A 159 1.69 -6.95 12.18
CA ARG A 159 1.23 -7.91 13.20
C ARG A 159 1.64 -9.31 12.77
N PRO A 160 2.32 -10.10 13.63
CA PRO A 160 2.55 -11.51 13.35
C PRO A 160 1.19 -12.20 13.29
N ARG A 161 0.67 -12.41 12.10
CA ARG A 161 -0.43 -13.37 11.93
C ARG A 161 0.21 -14.74 11.79
N ARG A 162 -0.29 -15.70 12.58
CA ARG A 162 0.12 -17.10 12.47
C ARG A 162 -0.04 -17.53 11.02
N ILE A 163 1.06 -17.95 10.41
CA ILE A 163 1.11 -18.65 9.14
C ILE A 163 0.71 -20.10 9.38
#